data_6221c04c830df1529ba9b125a831b6e0
#
_entry.id   6221c04c830df1529ba9b125a831b6e0
#
_cell.length_a   1.000
_cell.length_b   1.000
_cell.length_c   1.000
_cell.angle_alpha   90.00
_cell.angle_beta   90.00
_cell.angle_gamma   90.00
#
_symmetry.space_group_name_H-M   'P 1'
#
loop_
_entity.id
_entity.type
_entity.pdbx_description
1 polymer ?
#
loop_
_entity_poly.entity_id
_entity_poly.type
_entity_poly.pdbx_seq_one_letter_code
_entity_poly.pdbx_strand_id
1 'polypeptide(L)'
;MPKISKILLLAVSVVLVVAVFLGVNSNGVSAATEPQDGAYRQINVYSEVLRHIQTDYVEQPNITAVTNGALRGLLESLDADSSYLTPEDYKAYKADKGGKAQVGINVSKRYGYASVVSVVPGSPADKADISDGDIIEAIGPADTRDISLAMIQLLLEGQPGTELTLSVVRPRKSAPDKIVLTRVAPTLPPVTETLYENSSILYLKPGVLDRDHVQQIEMKLKGMSKAGNKKILLDLRDVAAGDMTEATRLANFFLKDGTIAMLEGQKVEKQTFTADASKAINTTAPVVVLVNRGTAGPAELVAAALLDNKRADLVGEKTFGEGAQQKTFELPDGAALILSIAKYESPSGKKLQDEGVTPGVLVASNVDQASAVDEDATPTETQAAPAKPSVTVDEQLSKALALLKNKAA
;
A
#
# COMPACT_ATOMS: atom_id res chain seq x y z
N MET A 1 -64.65 -5.64 55.79
CA MET A 1 -63.23 -5.71 56.18
C MET A 1 -63.00 -4.75 57.34
N PRO A 2 -62.40 -5.19 58.41
CA PRO A 2 -62.10 -4.35 59.54
C PRO A 2 -61.09 -3.24 59.18
N LYS A 3 -61.24 -2.05 59.77
CA LYS A 3 -60.42 -0.87 59.46
C LYS A 3 -58.91 -1.15 59.57
N ILE A 4 -58.49 -2.07 60.40
CA ILE A 4 -57.09 -2.50 60.58
C ILE A 4 -56.54 -3.22 59.31
N SER A 5 -57.33 -4.01 58.58
CA SER A 5 -56.94 -4.70 57.36
C SER A 5 -56.67 -3.71 56.19
N LYS A 6 -57.41 -2.59 56.15
CA LYS A 6 -57.19 -1.55 55.13
C LYS A 6 -55.90 -0.75 55.37
N ILE A 7 -55.60 -0.48 56.66
CA ILE A 7 -54.37 0.23 57.04
C ILE A 7 -53.14 -0.63 56.77
N LEU A 8 -53.25 -1.96 57.05
CA LEU A 8 -52.16 -2.90 56.78
C LEU A 8 -51.87 -3.01 55.28
N LEU A 9 -52.93 -3.06 54.45
CA LEU A 9 -52.81 -3.14 52.99
C LEU A 9 -52.19 -1.87 52.41
N LEU A 10 -52.52 -0.70 52.97
CA LEU A 10 -51.97 0.56 52.55
C LEU A 10 -50.48 0.71 52.98
N ALA A 11 -50.11 0.22 54.17
CA ALA A 11 -48.74 0.18 54.60
C ALA A 11 -47.86 -0.74 53.78
N VAL A 12 -48.38 -1.94 53.41
CA VAL A 12 -47.68 -2.88 52.53
C VAL A 12 -47.48 -2.30 51.12
N SER A 13 -48.50 -1.64 50.55
CA SER A 13 -48.36 -1.02 49.23
C SER A 13 -47.34 0.14 49.22
N VAL A 14 -47.30 0.96 50.29
CA VAL A 14 -46.28 2.03 50.39
C VAL A 14 -44.87 1.45 50.53
N VAL A 15 -44.70 0.39 51.33
CA VAL A 15 -43.38 -0.31 51.43
C VAL A 15 -42.98 -0.92 50.12
N LEU A 16 -43.91 -1.50 49.34
CA LEU A 16 -43.62 -2.07 48.02
C LEU A 16 -43.22 -0.98 46.99
N VAL A 17 -43.92 0.16 47.00
CA VAL A 17 -43.56 1.31 46.16
C VAL A 17 -42.19 1.87 46.53
N VAL A 18 -41.90 2.01 47.80
CA VAL A 18 -40.60 2.46 48.30
C VAL A 18 -39.49 1.46 47.96
N ALA A 19 -39.77 0.14 48.08
CA ALA A 19 -38.82 -0.92 47.70
C ALA A 19 -38.52 -0.93 46.20
N VAL A 20 -39.56 -0.71 45.37
CA VAL A 20 -39.36 -0.57 43.90
C VAL A 20 -38.56 0.68 43.58
N PHE A 21 -38.84 1.82 44.24
CA PHE A 21 -38.10 3.06 44.04
C PHE A 21 -36.62 2.96 44.49
N LEU A 22 -36.37 2.30 45.62
CA LEU A 22 -35.02 2.06 46.13
C LEU A 22 -34.32 0.96 45.34
N GLY A 23 -35.03 -0.06 44.87
CA GLY A 23 -34.50 -1.11 44.00
C GLY A 23 -34.15 -0.63 42.59
N VAL A 24 -34.87 0.35 42.06
CA VAL A 24 -34.55 1.02 40.78
C VAL A 24 -33.35 1.95 40.92
N ASN A 25 -33.17 2.57 42.10
CA ASN A 25 -32.00 3.44 42.36
C ASN A 25 -30.73 2.67 42.79
N SER A 26 -30.85 1.42 43.30
CA SER A 26 -29.68 0.62 43.71
C SER A 26 -29.14 -0.30 42.62
N ASN A 27 -29.91 -0.58 41.60
CA ASN A 27 -29.39 -1.02 40.35
C ASN A 27 -28.93 0.21 39.59
N GLY A 28 -27.75 0.73 39.95
CA GLY A 28 -26.98 1.55 39.09
C GLY A 28 -26.76 0.77 37.81
N VAL A 29 -27.68 0.97 36.86
CA VAL A 29 -27.32 0.83 35.46
C VAL A 29 -26.23 1.83 35.28
N SER A 30 -24.98 1.42 35.50
CA SER A 30 -23.87 1.98 34.77
C SER A 30 -24.31 1.80 33.33
N ALA A 31 -24.98 2.79 32.78
CA ALA A 31 -24.92 3.04 31.35
C ALA A 31 -23.43 3.14 31.11
N ALA A 32 -22.80 2.01 30.74
CA ALA A 32 -21.57 2.04 30.00
C ALA A 32 -21.91 3.03 28.90
N THR A 33 -21.33 4.22 28.99
CA THR A 33 -21.41 5.24 27.95
C THR A 33 -20.76 4.55 26.76
N GLU A 34 -21.58 3.89 25.97
CA GLU A 34 -21.10 3.22 24.76
C GLU A 34 -20.48 4.28 23.85
N PRO A 35 -19.44 3.92 23.11
CA PRO A 35 -18.82 4.82 22.11
C PRO A 35 -19.81 5.38 21.09
N GLN A 36 -21.03 4.86 21.02
CA GLN A 36 -22.13 5.31 20.15
C GLN A 36 -22.51 6.78 20.35
N ASP A 37 -22.41 7.34 21.56
CA ASP A 37 -22.81 8.73 21.83
C ASP A 37 -21.93 9.75 21.06
N GLY A 38 -20.67 9.42 20.83
CA GLY A 38 -19.76 10.22 20.03
C GLY A 38 -20.09 10.21 18.54
N ALA A 39 -20.44 9.05 17.97
CA ALA A 39 -20.78 8.90 16.56
C ALA A 39 -22.10 9.61 16.19
N TYR A 40 -23.13 9.47 17.02
CA TYR A 40 -24.42 10.17 16.80
C TYR A 40 -24.26 11.68 16.88
N ARG A 41 -23.41 12.20 17.75
CA ARG A 41 -23.12 13.64 17.79
C ARG A 41 -22.49 14.11 16.47
N GLN A 42 -21.55 13.36 15.91
CA GLN A 42 -20.92 13.69 14.64
C GLN A 42 -21.91 13.62 13.47
N ILE A 43 -22.82 12.64 13.47
CA ILE A 43 -23.90 12.55 12.48
C ILE A 43 -24.80 13.79 12.53
N ASN A 44 -25.15 14.26 13.72
CA ASN A 44 -25.96 15.49 13.88
C ASN A 44 -25.23 16.72 13.34
N VAL A 45 -23.93 16.87 13.62
CA VAL A 45 -23.11 17.97 13.06
C VAL A 45 -23.07 17.88 11.54
N TYR A 46 -22.86 16.69 10.98
CA TYR A 46 -22.88 16.48 9.54
C TYR A 46 -24.22 16.86 8.90
N SER A 47 -25.33 16.45 9.53
CA SER A 47 -26.69 16.79 9.06
C SER A 47 -26.94 18.30 9.11
N GLU A 48 -26.46 18.99 10.16
CA GLU A 48 -26.60 20.44 10.28
C GLU A 48 -25.77 21.19 9.22
N VAL A 49 -24.56 20.72 8.93
CA VAL A 49 -23.73 21.26 7.84
C VAL A 49 -24.43 21.10 6.49
N LEU A 50 -24.97 19.92 6.21
CA LEU A 50 -25.72 19.67 4.97
C LEU A 50 -26.95 20.58 4.87
N ARG A 51 -27.68 20.80 5.97
CA ARG A 51 -28.82 21.70 6.01
C ARG A 51 -28.41 23.13 5.65
N HIS A 52 -27.33 23.66 6.25
CA HIS A 52 -26.81 24.98 5.92
C HIS A 52 -26.36 25.08 4.46
N ILE A 53 -25.67 24.07 3.94
CA ILE A 53 -25.31 24.03 2.51
C ILE A 53 -26.57 24.12 1.65
N GLN A 54 -27.63 23.39 2.00
CA GLN A 54 -28.86 23.36 1.21
C GLN A 54 -29.64 24.67 1.27
N THR A 55 -29.63 25.36 2.45
CA THR A 55 -30.48 26.55 2.68
C THR A 55 -29.78 27.88 2.47
N ASP A 56 -28.47 27.94 2.77
CA ASP A 56 -27.74 29.20 2.91
C ASP A 56 -26.62 29.37 1.89
N TYR A 57 -26.31 28.33 1.08
CA TYR A 57 -25.29 28.45 0.03
C TYR A 57 -25.70 29.41 -1.05
N VAL A 58 -24.73 30.15 -1.63
CA VAL A 58 -24.97 31.23 -2.63
C VAL A 58 -25.69 30.80 -3.87
N GLU A 59 -25.61 29.51 -4.26
CA GLU A 59 -26.28 28.91 -5.41
C GLU A 59 -26.97 27.62 -4.98
N GLN A 60 -27.91 27.10 -5.83
CA GLN A 60 -28.55 25.82 -5.53
C GLN A 60 -27.53 24.67 -5.62
N PRO A 61 -27.16 24.01 -4.49
CA PRO A 61 -26.13 22.99 -4.49
C PRO A 61 -26.64 21.67 -5.02
N ASN A 62 -25.75 20.91 -5.68
CA ASN A 62 -25.97 19.51 -5.97
C ASN A 62 -25.64 18.68 -4.70
N ILE A 63 -26.66 18.38 -3.90
CA ILE A 63 -26.50 17.68 -2.62
C ILE A 63 -25.86 16.30 -2.80
N THR A 64 -26.17 15.59 -3.89
CA THR A 64 -25.56 14.28 -4.17
C THR A 64 -24.06 14.42 -4.39
N ALA A 65 -23.62 15.41 -5.18
CA ALA A 65 -22.20 15.66 -5.41
C ALA A 65 -21.47 16.07 -4.12
N VAL A 66 -22.09 16.94 -3.30
CA VAL A 66 -21.56 17.34 -2.00
C VAL A 66 -21.40 16.13 -1.07
N THR A 67 -22.42 15.26 -0.98
CA THR A 67 -22.39 14.05 -0.15
C THR A 67 -21.30 13.08 -0.62
N ASN A 68 -21.21 12.83 -1.92
CA ASN A 68 -20.17 11.96 -2.48
C ASN A 68 -18.76 12.49 -2.19
N GLY A 69 -18.55 13.82 -2.29
CA GLY A 69 -17.28 14.45 -1.93
C GLY A 69 -16.95 14.27 -0.44
N ALA A 70 -17.94 14.46 0.44
CA ALA A 70 -17.77 14.29 1.88
C ALA A 70 -17.46 12.82 2.25
N LEU A 71 -18.15 11.84 1.65
CA LEU A 71 -17.88 10.41 1.88
C LEU A 71 -16.49 10.00 1.39
N ARG A 72 -16.05 10.52 0.24
CA ARG A 72 -14.66 10.34 -0.22
C ARG A 72 -13.66 10.89 0.78
N GLY A 73 -13.80 12.14 1.19
CA GLY A 73 -12.93 12.76 2.17
C GLY A 73 -12.90 12.02 3.50
N LEU A 74 -14.04 11.43 3.91
CA LEU A 74 -14.12 10.61 5.13
C LEU A 74 -13.21 9.38 5.02
N LEU A 75 -13.23 8.67 3.89
CA LEU A 75 -12.40 7.47 3.67
C LEU A 75 -10.92 7.85 3.51
N GLU A 76 -10.62 8.86 2.72
CA GLU A 76 -9.26 9.36 2.50
C GLU A 76 -8.59 9.90 3.78
N SER A 77 -9.39 10.31 4.78
CA SER A 77 -8.87 10.71 6.09
C SER A 77 -8.41 9.55 6.97
N LEU A 78 -8.79 8.31 6.64
CA LEU A 78 -8.35 7.11 7.36
C LEU A 78 -6.98 6.63 6.85
N ASP A 79 -6.87 6.45 5.55
CA ASP A 79 -5.65 6.04 4.86
C ASP A 79 -5.79 6.27 3.33
N ALA A 80 -4.67 6.10 2.61
CA ALA A 80 -4.63 6.29 1.16
C ALA A 80 -5.37 5.19 0.38
N ASP A 81 -5.55 4.02 0.97
CA ASP A 81 -6.06 2.82 0.30
C ASP A 81 -7.58 2.68 0.45
N SER A 82 -8.16 3.28 1.50
CA SER A 82 -9.61 3.26 1.71
C SER A 82 -10.32 4.16 0.69
N SER A 83 -11.36 3.62 0.05
CA SER A 83 -12.05 4.29 -1.06
C SER A 83 -13.57 4.24 -0.89
N TYR A 84 -14.25 5.35 -1.16
CA TYR A 84 -15.69 5.37 -1.40
C TYR A 84 -15.95 5.30 -2.91
N LEU A 85 -16.84 4.40 -3.31
CA LEU A 85 -17.29 4.24 -4.69
C LEU A 85 -18.77 4.61 -4.76
N THR A 86 -19.13 5.54 -5.63
CA THR A 86 -20.54 5.83 -5.94
C THR A 86 -21.22 4.61 -6.56
N PRO A 87 -22.55 4.54 -6.62
CA PRO A 87 -23.24 3.42 -7.28
C PRO A 87 -22.76 3.18 -8.73
N GLU A 88 -22.46 4.24 -9.47
CA GLU A 88 -21.93 4.15 -10.83
C GLU A 88 -20.50 3.62 -10.85
N ASP A 89 -19.62 4.17 -9.99
CA ASP A 89 -18.24 3.73 -9.87
C ASP A 89 -18.16 2.27 -9.43
N TYR A 90 -18.97 1.87 -8.45
CA TYR A 90 -18.99 0.49 -7.99
C TYR A 90 -19.51 -0.49 -9.04
N LYS A 91 -20.51 -0.07 -9.84
CA LYS A 91 -20.96 -0.85 -10.99
C LYS A 91 -19.83 -1.05 -12.00
N ALA A 92 -19.07 0.01 -12.31
CA ALA A 92 -17.89 -0.08 -13.19
C ALA A 92 -16.81 -0.96 -12.60
N TYR A 93 -16.50 -0.81 -11.32
CA TYR A 93 -15.54 -1.61 -10.58
C TYR A 93 -15.91 -3.11 -10.57
N LYS A 94 -17.20 -3.46 -10.30
CA LYS A 94 -17.68 -4.85 -10.36
C LYS A 94 -17.69 -5.44 -11.77
N ALA A 95 -17.91 -4.62 -12.78
CA ALA A 95 -17.89 -5.07 -14.17
C ALA A 95 -16.47 -5.42 -14.64
N ASP A 96 -15.48 -4.94 -13.92
CA ASP A 96 -14.08 -5.29 -14.14
C ASP A 96 -13.80 -6.72 -13.67
N LYS A 97 -13.52 -7.59 -14.63
CA LYS A 97 -13.22 -9.01 -14.35
C LYS A 97 -11.71 -9.30 -14.31
N GLY A 98 -10.87 -8.27 -14.27
CA GLY A 98 -9.43 -8.41 -14.40
C GLY A 98 -8.97 -8.80 -15.82
N GLY A 99 -7.67 -8.90 -15.99
CA GLY A 99 -7.06 -9.28 -17.29
C GLY A 99 -7.12 -8.19 -18.36
N LYS A 100 -7.48 -6.98 -17.98
CA LYS A 100 -7.46 -5.83 -18.86
C LYS A 100 -6.03 -5.39 -19.16
N ALA A 101 -5.89 -4.74 -20.32
CA ALA A 101 -4.66 -4.08 -20.67
C ALA A 101 -4.36 -2.91 -19.71
N GLN A 102 -3.09 -2.68 -19.48
CA GLN A 102 -2.57 -1.69 -18.54
C GLN A 102 -1.51 -0.82 -19.21
N VAL A 103 -1.18 0.27 -18.57
CA VAL A 103 -0.05 1.13 -18.97
C VAL A 103 1.23 0.83 -18.18
N GLY A 104 1.14 -0.01 -17.14
CA GLY A 104 2.27 -0.46 -16.34
C GLY A 104 2.70 0.49 -15.23
N ILE A 105 1.74 1.15 -14.58
CA ILE A 105 1.98 2.07 -13.45
C ILE A 105 1.30 1.50 -12.19
N ASN A 106 2.05 1.36 -11.11
CA ASN A 106 1.50 1.16 -9.78
C ASN A 106 1.36 2.53 -9.10
N VAL A 107 0.18 2.82 -8.57
CA VAL A 107 -0.16 4.12 -7.98
C VAL A 107 -0.68 3.99 -6.56
N SER A 108 -0.43 5.02 -5.77
CA SER A 108 -1.09 5.27 -4.49
C SER A 108 -1.56 6.72 -4.42
N LYS A 109 -2.39 7.08 -3.44
CA LYS A 109 -2.79 8.47 -3.21
C LYS A 109 -1.91 9.10 -2.14
N ARG A 110 -1.23 10.20 -2.49
CA ARG A 110 -0.48 11.00 -1.51
C ARG A 110 -0.80 12.47 -1.70
N TYR A 111 -1.04 13.18 -0.60
CA TYR A 111 -1.41 14.60 -0.63
C TYR A 111 -2.59 14.91 -1.53
N GLY A 112 -3.54 13.95 -1.64
CA GLY A 112 -4.72 14.07 -2.46
C GLY A 112 -4.54 13.68 -3.93
N TYR A 113 -3.32 13.53 -4.45
CA TYR A 113 -3.06 13.17 -5.85
C TYR A 113 -2.64 11.71 -6.01
N ALA A 114 -2.79 11.18 -7.23
CA ALA A 114 -2.18 9.92 -7.60
C ALA A 114 -0.66 10.07 -7.72
N SER A 115 0.10 9.34 -6.90
CA SER A 115 1.56 9.29 -6.97
C SER A 115 1.99 7.95 -7.57
N VAL A 116 2.94 7.98 -8.47
CA VAL A 116 3.58 6.78 -9.03
C VAL A 116 4.45 6.12 -7.96
N VAL A 117 4.14 4.88 -7.63
CA VAL A 117 4.91 4.06 -6.66
C VAL A 117 6.01 3.33 -7.39
N SER A 118 5.68 2.68 -8.50
CA SER A 118 6.64 1.99 -9.36
C SER A 118 6.10 1.86 -10.77
N VAL A 119 7.00 1.60 -11.71
CA VAL A 119 6.68 1.38 -13.12
C VAL A 119 7.17 0.01 -13.54
N VAL A 120 6.32 -0.73 -14.26
CA VAL A 120 6.66 -2.05 -14.77
C VAL A 120 7.67 -1.92 -15.90
N PRO A 121 8.86 -2.54 -15.81
CA PRO A 121 9.88 -2.47 -16.85
C PRO A 121 9.37 -2.93 -18.23
N GLY A 122 9.69 -2.17 -19.27
CA GLY A 122 9.27 -2.43 -20.66
C GLY A 122 7.83 -2.05 -20.98
N SER A 123 7.06 -1.56 -19.99
CA SER A 123 5.68 -1.10 -20.16
C SER A 123 5.58 0.17 -21.02
N PRO A 124 4.38 0.59 -21.43
CA PRO A 124 4.17 1.88 -22.08
C PRO A 124 4.61 3.07 -21.20
N ALA A 125 4.41 2.98 -19.89
CA ALA A 125 4.82 4.02 -18.95
C ALA A 125 6.36 4.13 -18.83
N ASP A 126 7.05 2.99 -18.75
CA ASP A 126 8.51 2.93 -18.75
C ASP A 126 9.12 3.55 -20.00
N LYS A 127 8.56 3.23 -21.17
CA LYS A 127 8.99 3.81 -22.47
C LYS A 127 8.71 5.30 -22.61
N ALA A 128 7.83 5.84 -21.76
CA ALA A 128 7.49 7.26 -21.71
C ALA A 128 8.25 8.00 -20.59
N ASP A 129 9.25 7.35 -19.99
CA ASP A 129 10.08 7.89 -18.90
C ASP A 129 9.24 8.34 -17.67
N ILE A 130 8.13 7.64 -17.38
CA ILE A 130 7.41 7.80 -16.12
C ILE A 130 8.19 7.03 -15.05
N SER A 131 8.37 7.65 -13.89
CA SER A 131 9.17 7.10 -12.79
C SER A 131 8.49 7.22 -11.44
N ASP A 132 9.04 6.52 -10.45
CA ASP A 132 8.61 6.65 -9.06
C ASP A 132 8.70 8.10 -8.57
N GLY A 133 7.67 8.51 -7.81
CA GLY A 133 7.54 9.88 -7.31
C GLY A 133 6.90 10.87 -8.28
N ASP A 134 6.67 10.52 -9.55
CA ASP A 134 5.85 11.33 -10.45
C ASP A 134 4.40 11.42 -9.91
N ILE A 135 3.77 12.56 -10.14
CA ILE A 135 2.37 12.81 -9.75
C ILE A 135 1.50 12.80 -10.99
N ILE A 136 0.49 11.95 -11.02
CA ILE A 136 -0.55 11.96 -12.06
C ILE A 136 -1.65 12.90 -11.59
N GLU A 137 -1.70 14.10 -12.16
CA GLU A 137 -2.69 15.12 -11.84
C GLU A 137 -4.06 14.77 -12.43
N ALA A 138 -4.09 14.28 -13.66
CA ALA A 138 -5.32 13.89 -14.33
C ALA A 138 -5.16 12.67 -15.23
N ILE A 139 -6.24 11.93 -15.39
CA ILE A 139 -6.40 10.77 -16.28
C ILE A 139 -7.52 11.07 -17.25
N GLY A 140 -7.19 11.42 -18.50
CA GLY A 140 -8.17 11.95 -19.44
C GLY A 140 -8.83 13.23 -18.89
N PRO A 141 -10.16 13.25 -18.74
CA PRO A 141 -10.87 14.40 -18.17
C PRO A 141 -10.96 14.38 -16.63
N ALA A 142 -10.56 13.28 -15.97
CA ALA A 142 -10.71 13.10 -14.54
C ALA A 142 -9.50 13.63 -13.76
N ASP A 143 -9.71 14.62 -12.88
CA ASP A 143 -8.71 15.07 -11.89
C ASP A 143 -8.58 13.98 -10.82
N THR A 144 -7.35 13.57 -10.52
CA THR A 144 -7.10 12.48 -9.57
C THR A 144 -7.39 12.85 -8.11
N ARG A 145 -7.51 14.16 -7.82
CA ARG A 145 -7.96 14.63 -6.50
C ARG A 145 -9.44 14.31 -6.26
N ASP A 146 -10.24 14.30 -7.34
CA ASP A 146 -11.68 14.18 -7.24
C ASP A 146 -12.20 12.74 -7.32
N ILE A 147 -11.32 11.77 -7.47
CA ILE A 147 -11.65 10.35 -7.57
C ILE A 147 -10.86 9.52 -6.56
N SER A 148 -11.43 8.39 -6.14
CA SER A 148 -10.78 7.48 -5.19
C SER A 148 -9.62 6.71 -5.82
N LEU A 149 -8.70 6.16 -4.99
CA LEU A 149 -7.61 5.33 -5.49
C LEU A 149 -8.09 4.16 -6.34
N ALA A 150 -9.16 3.48 -5.91
CA ALA A 150 -9.74 2.37 -6.67
C ALA A 150 -10.20 2.80 -8.08
N MET A 151 -10.74 4.01 -8.22
CA MET A 151 -11.13 4.55 -9.52
C MET A 151 -9.91 4.98 -10.34
N ILE A 152 -8.87 5.51 -9.74
CA ILE A 152 -7.60 5.81 -10.41
C ILE A 152 -7.03 4.52 -11.02
N GLN A 153 -6.95 3.45 -10.25
CA GLN A 153 -6.48 2.14 -10.70
C GLN A 153 -7.34 1.60 -11.86
N LEU A 154 -8.67 1.68 -11.72
CA LEU A 154 -9.61 1.26 -12.77
C LEU A 154 -9.44 2.04 -14.09
N LEU A 155 -9.18 3.35 -14.01
CA LEU A 155 -8.97 4.19 -15.19
C LEU A 155 -7.63 3.93 -15.90
N LEU A 156 -6.61 3.47 -15.18
CA LEU A 156 -5.33 3.08 -15.78
C LEU A 156 -5.46 1.77 -16.58
N GLU A 157 -6.44 0.95 -16.27
CA GLU A 157 -6.79 -0.27 -17.00
C GLU A 157 -7.79 -0.01 -18.14
N GLY A 158 -7.92 -0.97 -19.05
CA GLY A 158 -8.91 -0.87 -20.13
C GLY A 158 -8.73 -1.92 -21.22
N GLN A 159 -9.36 -1.66 -22.38
CA GLN A 159 -9.23 -2.55 -23.52
C GLN A 159 -7.85 -2.43 -24.17
N PRO A 160 -7.24 -3.55 -24.63
CA PRO A 160 -5.97 -3.50 -25.34
C PRO A 160 -6.03 -2.59 -26.57
N GLY A 161 -4.97 -1.81 -26.78
CA GLY A 161 -4.85 -0.89 -27.92
C GLY A 161 -5.59 0.45 -27.74
N THR A 162 -6.28 0.66 -26.63
CA THR A 162 -6.88 1.98 -26.34
C THR A 162 -5.86 2.96 -25.78
N GLU A 163 -6.00 4.21 -26.15
CA GLU A 163 -5.14 5.28 -25.67
C GLU A 163 -5.64 5.85 -24.33
N LEU A 164 -4.69 6.30 -23.54
CA LEU A 164 -4.91 6.99 -22.26
C LEU A 164 -4.02 8.21 -22.22
N THR A 165 -4.61 9.39 -21.99
CA THR A 165 -3.85 10.62 -21.79
C THR A 165 -3.68 10.88 -20.30
N LEU A 166 -2.43 11.04 -19.85
CA LEU A 166 -2.09 11.42 -18.50
C LEU A 166 -1.57 12.86 -18.47
N SER A 167 -1.93 13.60 -17.41
CA SER A 167 -1.27 14.85 -17.02
C SER A 167 -0.31 14.52 -15.88
N VAL A 168 0.99 14.58 -16.15
CA VAL A 168 2.02 14.13 -15.21
C VAL A 168 2.86 15.32 -14.75
N VAL A 169 2.89 15.56 -13.46
CA VAL A 169 3.78 16.54 -12.82
C VAL A 169 5.01 15.81 -12.32
N ARG A 170 6.15 16.17 -12.88
CA ARG A 170 7.44 15.62 -12.50
C ARG A 170 8.10 16.47 -11.42
N PRO A 171 8.88 15.88 -10.51
CA PRO A 171 9.70 16.66 -9.59
C PRO A 171 10.49 17.75 -10.35
N ARG A 172 10.45 18.99 -9.86
CA ARG A 172 11.16 20.17 -10.44
C ARG A 172 10.64 20.75 -11.76
N LYS A 173 9.55 20.23 -12.32
CA LYS A 173 8.85 20.90 -13.41
C LYS A 173 7.65 21.66 -12.86
N SER A 174 7.49 22.91 -13.27
CA SER A 174 6.38 23.76 -12.85
C SER A 174 5.08 23.52 -13.64
N ALA A 175 5.17 22.86 -14.79
CA ALA A 175 4.04 22.58 -15.66
C ALA A 175 3.90 21.06 -15.89
N PRO A 176 2.65 20.53 -15.92
CA PRO A 176 2.43 19.14 -16.20
C PRO A 176 2.75 18.77 -17.65
N ASP A 177 3.34 17.59 -17.85
CA ASP A 177 3.53 16.99 -19.16
C ASP A 177 2.28 16.21 -19.55
N LYS A 178 1.77 16.39 -20.77
CA LYS A 178 0.73 15.54 -21.35
C LYS A 178 1.37 14.35 -22.04
N ILE A 179 1.11 13.15 -21.50
CA ILE A 179 1.67 11.88 -22.00
C ILE A 179 0.51 11.01 -22.50
N VAL A 180 0.62 10.54 -23.73
CA VAL A 180 -0.36 9.60 -24.30
C VAL A 180 0.25 8.21 -24.27
N LEU A 181 -0.43 7.28 -23.60
CA LEU A 181 -0.02 5.89 -23.46
C LEU A 181 -1.05 4.97 -24.11
N THR A 182 -0.58 3.92 -24.79
CA THR A 182 -1.44 2.87 -25.28
C THR A 182 -1.50 1.72 -24.28
N ARG A 183 -2.70 1.30 -23.87
CA ARG A 183 -2.86 0.14 -22.98
C ARG A 183 -2.48 -1.14 -23.73
N VAL A 184 -1.65 -1.94 -23.10
CA VAL A 184 -1.18 -3.23 -23.62
C VAL A 184 -1.55 -4.36 -22.68
N ALA A 185 -1.75 -5.56 -23.21
CA ALA A 185 -1.87 -6.73 -22.37
C ALA A 185 -0.62 -6.82 -21.45
N PRO A 186 -0.78 -7.03 -20.15
CA PRO A 186 0.35 -7.08 -19.24
C PRO A 186 1.26 -8.26 -19.65
N THR A 187 2.46 -7.92 -20.09
CA THR A 187 3.52 -8.90 -20.34
C THR A 187 4.56 -8.67 -19.25
N LEU A 188 4.51 -9.51 -18.23
CA LEU A 188 5.49 -9.44 -17.15
C LEU A 188 6.77 -10.13 -17.62
N PRO A 189 7.93 -9.45 -17.63
CA PRO A 189 9.19 -10.07 -17.99
C PRO A 189 9.52 -11.18 -16.97
N PRO A 190 10.17 -12.27 -17.40
CA PRO A 190 10.58 -13.32 -16.47
C PRO A 190 11.56 -12.78 -15.43
N VAL A 191 11.76 -13.53 -14.35
CA VAL A 191 12.77 -13.20 -13.33
C VAL A 191 14.12 -12.96 -13.98
N THR A 192 14.65 -11.74 -13.84
CA THR A 192 15.99 -11.41 -14.33
C THR A 192 17.02 -12.16 -13.49
N GLU A 193 17.92 -12.87 -14.17
CA GLU A 193 19.06 -13.59 -13.56
C GLU A 193 20.35 -13.05 -14.11
N THR A 194 21.28 -12.73 -13.22
CA THR A 194 22.65 -12.33 -13.58
C THR A 194 23.64 -12.99 -12.63
N LEU A 195 24.80 -13.34 -13.15
CA LEU A 195 25.87 -13.95 -12.35
C LEU A 195 27.01 -12.95 -12.19
N TYR A 196 27.40 -12.68 -10.95
CA TYR A 196 28.53 -11.82 -10.61
C TYR A 196 29.66 -12.62 -9.98
N GLU A 197 30.88 -12.05 -9.94
CA GLU A 197 32.06 -12.58 -9.28
C GLU A 197 32.37 -14.04 -9.68
N ASN A 198 32.62 -14.24 -10.98
CA ASN A 198 32.86 -15.56 -11.55
C ASN A 198 31.78 -16.59 -11.18
N SER A 199 30.54 -16.20 -11.30
CA SER A 199 29.34 -17.01 -10.99
C SER A 199 29.17 -17.36 -9.51
N SER A 200 29.91 -16.75 -8.58
CA SER A 200 29.73 -17.02 -7.14
C SER A 200 28.51 -16.33 -6.55
N ILE A 201 28.04 -15.23 -7.14
CA ILE A 201 26.87 -14.47 -6.70
C ILE A 201 25.74 -14.63 -7.71
N LEU A 202 24.62 -15.20 -7.27
CA LEU A 202 23.38 -15.28 -8.02
C LEU A 202 22.56 -14.03 -7.75
N TYR A 203 22.38 -13.17 -8.77
CA TYR A 203 21.46 -12.02 -8.73
C TYR A 203 20.11 -12.44 -9.31
N LEU A 204 19.04 -12.08 -8.60
CA LEU A 204 17.65 -12.33 -8.98
C LEU A 204 16.82 -11.05 -8.80
N LYS A 205 16.12 -10.61 -9.86
CA LYS A 205 15.11 -9.53 -9.79
C LYS A 205 13.77 -10.07 -10.29
N PRO A 206 12.76 -10.23 -9.42
CA PRO A 206 11.47 -10.81 -9.80
C PRO A 206 10.61 -9.89 -10.69
N GLY A 207 10.66 -8.57 -10.48
CA GLY A 207 9.77 -7.60 -11.14
C GLY A 207 8.35 -7.60 -10.57
N VAL A 208 7.79 -8.77 -10.24
CA VAL A 208 6.50 -8.97 -9.58
C VAL A 208 6.57 -10.21 -8.68
N LEU A 209 5.77 -10.25 -7.62
CA LEU A 209 5.70 -11.41 -6.70
C LEU A 209 4.39 -12.18 -6.89
N ASP A 210 4.17 -12.69 -8.08
CA ASP A 210 3.11 -13.66 -8.37
C ASP A 210 3.62 -15.11 -8.28
N ARG A 211 2.71 -16.06 -8.44
CA ARG A 211 3.02 -17.50 -8.34
C ARG A 211 4.12 -17.95 -9.31
N ASP A 212 4.07 -17.46 -10.53
CA ASP A 212 4.98 -17.93 -11.59
C ASP A 212 6.39 -17.40 -11.39
N HIS A 213 6.53 -16.13 -11.00
CA HIS A 213 7.83 -15.50 -10.70
C HIS A 213 8.46 -16.10 -9.45
N VAL A 214 7.68 -16.31 -8.38
CA VAL A 214 8.18 -16.96 -7.16
C VAL A 214 8.58 -18.41 -7.44
N GLN A 215 7.88 -19.13 -8.31
CA GLN A 215 8.27 -20.46 -8.76
C GLN A 215 9.57 -20.45 -9.58
N GLN A 216 9.78 -19.45 -10.44
CA GLN A 216 11.05 -19.29 -11.16
C GLN A 216 12.21 -19.05 -10.18
N ILE A 217 12.03 -18.20 -9.15
CA ILE A 217 13.03 -17.98 -8.10
C ILE A 217 13.32 -19.30 -7.38
N GLU A 218 12.29 -20.06 -7.02
CA GLU A 218 12.42 -21.37 -6.38
C GLU A 218 13.32 -22.32 -7.18
N MET A 219 13.07 -22.43 -8.47
CA MET A 219 13.88 -23.28 -9.37
C MET A 219 15.35 -22.84 -9.42
N LYS A 220 15.58 -21.52 -9.51
CA LYS A 220 16.94 -20.94 -9.54
C LYS A 220 17.69 -21.18 -8.22
N LEU A 221 17.03 -20.98 -7.07
CA LEU A 221 17.61 -21.26 -5.77
C LEU A 221 17.96 -22.75 -5.57
N LYS A 222 17.09 -23.67 -6.02
CA LYS A 222 17.38 -25.12 -6.00
C LYS A 222 18.54 -25.50 -6.92
N GLY A 223 18.76 -24.74 -8.00
CA GLY A 223 19.86 -24.94 -8.93
C GLY A 223 21.22 -24.42 -8.47
N MET A 224 21.28 -23.55 -7.45
CA MET A 224 22.50 -22.82 -7.04
C MET A 224 23.74 -23.70 -6.85
N SER A 225 23.62 -24.78 -6.08
CA SER A 225 24.76 -25.67 -5.78
C SER A 225 25.37 -26.31 -7.04
N LYS A 226 24.52 -26.67 -8.01
CA LYS A 226 24.96 -27.24 -9.28
C LYS A 226 25.63 -26.19 -10.18
N ALA A 227 25.16 -24.95 -10.10
CA ALA A 227 25.69 -23.83 -10.87
C ALA A 227 26.97 -23.21 -10.24
N GLY A 228 27.36 -23.65 -9.03
CA GLY A 228 28.53 -23.10 -8.32
C GLY A 228 28.27 -21.79 -7.60
N ASN A 229 27.01 -21.34 -7.52
CA ASN A 229 26.65 -20.12 -6.81
C ASN A 229 26.72 -20.34 -5.29
N LYS A 230 27.25 -19.37 -4.58
CA LYS A 230 27.48 -19.46 -3.12
C LYS A 230 26.77 -18.36 -2.33
N LYS A 231 26.37 -17.27 -2.99
CA LYS A 231 25.80 -16.06 -2.40
C LYS A 231 24.61 -15.59 -3.23
N ILE A 232 23.68 -14.85 -2.63
CA ILE A 232 22.46 -14.42 -3.28
C ILE A 232 22.34 -12.90 -3.15
N LEU A 233 22.02 -12.24 -4.25
CA LEU A 233 21.60 -10.86 -4.32
C LEU A 233 20.16 -10.82 -4.84
N LEU A 234 19.20 -10.53 -3.95
CA LEU A 234 17.79 -10.40 -4.29
C LEU A 234 17.46 -8.92 -4.50
N ASP A 235 17.09 -8.53 -5.71
CA ASP A 235 16.73 -7.15 -6.03
C ASP A 235 15.21 -6.99 -6.02
N LEU A 236 14.69 -6.30 -5.00
CA LEU A 236 13.29 -5.97 -4.82
C LEU A 236 12.97 -4.52 -5.18
N ARG A 237 13.91 -3.78 -5.78
CA ARG A 237 13.68 -2.40 -6.21
C ARG A 237 12.62 -2.36 -7.30
N ASP A 238 11.69 -1.41 -7.18
CA ASP A 238 10.56 -1.18 -8.08
C ASP A 238 9.56 -2.34 -8.17
N VAL A 239 9.58 -3.23 -7.16
CA VAL A 239 8.64 -4.34 -7.03
C VAL A 239 7.51 -3.92 -6.09
N ALA A 240 6.34 -3.61 -6.65
CA ALA A 240 5.15 -3.20 -5.89
C ALA A 240 3.95 -4.15 -6.11
N ALA A 241 3.96 -4.91 -7.20
CA ALA A 241 2.86 -5.82 -7.53
C ALA A 241 3.13 -7.25 -7.07
N GLY A 242 2.07 -7.98 -6.74
CA GLY A 242 2.13 -9.38 -6.36
C GLY A 242 1.11 -9.78 -5.30
N ASP A 243 1.33 -10.93 -4.69
CA ASP A 243 0.47 -11.53 -3.68
C ASP A 243 1.21 -11.72 -2.36
N MET A 244 0.57 -11.36 -1.24
CA MET A 244 1.16 -11.50 0.10
C MET A 244 1.44 -12.96 0.47
N THR A 245 0.66 -13.90 -0.08
CA THR A 245 0.87 -15.35 0.10
C THR A 245 2.15 -15.79 -0.60
N GLU A 246 2.38 -15.33 -1.82
CA GLU A 246 3.59 -15.63 -2.59
C GLU A 246 4.82 -14.92 -2.00
N ALA A 247 4.68 -13.71 -1.46
CA ALA A 247 5.73 -13.04 -0.70
C ALA A 247 6.11 -13.83 0.57
N THR A 248 5.12 -14.34 1.30
CA THR A 248 5.34 -15.21 2.47
C THR A 248 6.08 -16.49 2.06
N ARG A 249 5.70 -17.09 0.93
CA ARG A 249 6.36 -18.26 0.36
C ARG A 249 7.81 -17.96 -0.02
N LEU A 250 8.08 -16.82 -0.66
CA LEU A 250 9.43 -16.40 -1.04
C LEU A 250 10.31 -16.19 0.20
N ALA A 251 9.82 -15.49 1.22
CA ALA A 251 10.55 -15.31 2.48
C ALA A 251 10.89 -16.66 3.13
N ASN A 252 9.98 -17.63 3.09
CA ASN A 252 10.18 -18.97 3.62
C ASN A 252 11.28 -19.75 2.92
N PHE A 253 11.62 -19.47 1.66
CA PHE A 253 12.75 -20.13 1.00
C PHE A 253 14.09 -19.86 1.71
N PHE A 254 14.18 -18.76 2.44
CA PHE A 254 15.39 -18.33 3.16
C PHE A 254 15.33 -18.58 4.67
N LEU A 255 14.17 -18.89 5.23
CA LEU A 255 13.92 -19.04 6.66
C LEU A 255 13.45 -20.47 6.96
N LYS A 256 14.11 -21.14 7.92
CA LYS A 256 13.70 -22.47 8.40
C LYS A 256 12.79 -22.41 9.63
N ASP A 257 12.84 -21.30 10.37
CA ASP A 257 12.06 -21.03 11.58
C ASP A 257 11.88 -19.52 11.74
N GLY A 258 11.09 -19.12 12.72
CA GLY A 258 10.81 -17.72 13.03
C GLY A 258 9.51 -17.22 12.40
N THR A 259 9.13 -16.01 12.78
CA THR A 259 7.97 -15.29 12.20
C THR A 259 8.36 -14.67 10.87
N ILE A 260 7.49 -14.80 9.87
CA ILE A 260 7.63 -14.12 8.57
C ILE A 260 6.91 -12.77 8.61
N ALA A 261 5.66 -12.78 9.06
CA ALA A 261 4.82 -11.58 9.18
C ALA A 261 3.69 -11.83 10.17
N MET A 262 3.03 -10.76 10.59
CA MET A 262 1.78 -10.81 11.31
C MET A 262 0.74 -9.97 10.57
N LEU A 263 -0.54 -10.27 10.76
CA LEU A 263 -1.67 -9.52 10.25
C LEU A 263 -2.63 -9.28 11.40
N GLU A 264 -2.99 -8.03 11.66
CA GLU A 264 -3.87 -7.67 12.76
C GLU A 264 -4.79 -6.50 12.38
N GLY A 265 -6.02 -6.52 12.87
CA GLY A 265 -7.00 -5.46 12.69
C GLY A 265 -8.00 -5.40 13.84
N GLN A 266 -8.79 -4.32 13.91
CA GLN A 266 -9.74 -4.13 15.01
C GLN A 266 -10.74 -5.30 15.17
N LYS A 267 -11.18 -5.90 14.05
CA LYS A 267 -12.10 -7.05 14.00
C LYS A 267 -11.51 -8.26 13.27
N VAL A 268 -10.22 -8.19 12.95
CA VAL A 268 -9.46 -9.29 12.36
C VAL A 268 -8.53 -9.80 13.44
N GLU A 269 -8.72 -11.06 13.84
CA GLU A 269 -7.86 -11.70 14.83
C GLU A 269 -6.42 -11.74 14.33
N LYS A 270 -5.49 -11.57 15.25
CA LYS A 270 -4.06 -11.61 14.94
C LYS A 270 -3.68 -12.95 14.34
N GLN A 271 -3.22 -12.91 13.10
CA GLN A 271 -2.67 -14.06 12.38
C GLN A 271 -1.14 -13.93 12.36
N THR A 272 -0.45 -15.02 12.67
CA THR A 272 1.02 -15.08 12.61
C THR A 272 1.43 -16.06 11.52
N PHE A 273 2.19 -15.57 10.55
CA PHE A 273 2.78 -16.38 9.48
C PHE A 273 4.18 -16.79 9.92
N THR A 274 4.38 -18.08 10.11
CA THR A 274 5.67 -18.65 10.56
C THR A 274 6.35 -19.41 9.44
N ALA A 275 7.69 -19.43 9.47
CA ALA A 275 8.49 -20.21 8.56
C ALA A 275 8.30 -21.71 8.81
N ASP A 276 8.24 -22.47 7.73
CA ASP A 276 8.15 -23.93 7.69
C ASP A 276 9.47 -24.49 7.15
N ALA A 277 10.20 -25.20 7.99
CA ALA A 277 11.51 -25.77 7.63
C ALA A 277 11.46 -26.68 6.39
N SER A 278 10.31 -27.33 6.14
CA SER A 278 10.14 -28.22 4.99
C SER A 278 10.10 -27.48 3.64
N LYS A 279 9.79 -26.18 3.68
CA LYS A 279 9.72 -25.31 2.51
C LYS A 279 10.98 -24.46 2.31
N ALA A 280 11.89 -24.49 3.29
CA ALA A 280 13.15 -23.76 3.21
C ALA A 280 14.06 -24.36 2.12
N ILE A 281 14.69 -23.50 1.33
CA ILE A 281 15.56 -23.93 0.22
C ILE A 281 17.01 -23.55 0.50
N ASN A 282 17.25 -22.33 0.90
CA ASN A 282 18.59 -21.82 1.15
C ASN A 282 18.63 -20.97 2.43
N THR A 283 19.00 -21.59 3.52
CA THR A 283 19.03 -20.96 4.85
C THR A 283 20.43 -20.50 5.28
N THR A 284 21.46 -20.85 4.51
CA THR A 284 22.87 -20.65 4.93
C THR A 284 23.67 -19.71 4.05
N ALA A 285 23.43 -19.70 2.72
CA ALA A 285 24.18 -18.81 1.85
C ALA A 285 23.96 -17.34 2.24
N PRO A 286 25.01 -16.51 2.20
CA PRO A 286 24.88 -15.07 2.42
C PRO A 286 23.88 -14.45 1.45
N VAL A 287 22.95 -13.64 1.99
CA VAL A 287 21.94 -12.90 1.22
C VAL A 287 22.09 -11.42 1.48
N VAL A 288 21.98 -10.63 0.41
CA VAL A 288 21.74 -9.18 0.46
C VAL A 288 20.49 -8.90 -0.36
N VAL A 289 19.67 -7.98 0.12
CA VAL A 289 18.44 -7.53 -0.55
C VAL A 289 18.59 -6.07 -0.92
N LEU A 290 18.32 -5.74 -2.18
CA LEU A 290 18.20 -4.36 -2.65
C LEU A 290 16.76 -3.89 -2.53
N VAL A 291 16.56 -2.70 -1.99
CA VAL A 291 15.26 -2.05 -1.83
C VAL A 291 15.35 -0.56 -2.17
N ASN A 292 14.24 0.02 -2.63
CA ASN A 292 14.12 1.46 -2.87
C ASN A 292 12.70 1.95 -2.57
N ARG A 293 12.42 3.21 -2.88
CA ARG A 293 11.09 3.82 -2.69
C ARG A 293 9.98 3.15 -3.51
N GLY A 294 10.32 2.50 -4.63
CA GLY A 294 9.40 1.73 -5.46
C GLY A 294 9.18 0.28 -4.96
N THR A 295 9.84 -0.14 -3.88
CA THR A 295 9.57 -1.41 -3.21
C THR A 295 8.33 -1.25 -2.34
N ALA A 296 7.23 -1.97 -2.64
CA ALA A 296 5.97 -1.82 -1.93
C ALA A 296 5.27 -3.17 -1.68
N GLY A 297 4.35 -3.18 -0.74
CA GLY A 297 3.44 -4.29 -0.49
C GLY A 297 4.12 -5.66 -0.26
N PRO A 298 3.88 -6.63 -1.17
CA PRO A 298 4.45 -7.97 -1.05
C PRO A 298 5.98 -7.99 -0.94
N ALA A 299 6.68 -7.08 -1.64
CA ALA A 299 8.14 -6.99 -1.58
C ALA A 299 8.63 -6.47 -0.22
N GLU A 300 7.86 -5.57 0.41
CA GLU A 300 8.16 -5.09 1.76
C GLU A 300 8.03 -6.19 2.81
N LEU A 301 7.04 -7.07 2.67
CA LEU A 301 6.89 -8.24 3.55
C LEU A 301 8.14 -9.13 3.49
N VAL A 302 8.64 -9.42 2.28
CA VAL A 302 9.87 -10.22 2.11
C VAL A 302 11.07 -9.49 2.74
N ALA A 303 11.24 -8.21 2.44
CA ALA A 303 12.34 -7.40 2.97
C ALA A 303 12.32 -7.36 4.51
N ALA A 304 11.17 -7.07 5.12
CA ALA A 304 10.98 -7.03 6.57
C ALA A 304 11.26 -8.40 7.22
N ALA A 305 10.72 -9.48 6.64
CA ALA A 305 10.94 -10.84 7.14
C ALA A 305 12.42 -11.21 7.19
N LEU A 306 13.15 -10.90 6.12
CA LEU A 306 14.58 -11.25 6.04
C LEU A 306 15.44 -10.36 6.94
N LEU A 307 15.10 -9.07 7.08
CA LEU A 307 15.79 -8.13 7.94
C LEU A 307 15.63 -8.49 9.41
N ASP A 308 14.40 -8.63 9.88
CA ASP A 308 14.08 -8.82 11.29
C ASP A 308 14.56 -10.19 11.81
N ASN A 309 14.54 -11.23 10.96
CA ASN A 309 15.14 -12.52 11.27
C ASN A 309 16.68 -12.53 11.11
N LYS A 310 17.30 -11.39 10.81
CA LYS A 310 18.77 -11.26 10.61
C LYS A 310 19.29 -12.21 9.53
N ARG A 311 18.45 -12.53 8.54
CA ARG A 311 18.77 -13.45 7.46
C ARG A 311 19.48 -12.77 6.30
N ALA A 312 19.19 -11.50 6.08
CA ALA A 312 19.79 -10.70 5.01
C ALA A 312 20.13 -9.30 5.50
N ASP A 313 21.14 -8.68 4.90
CA ASP A 313 21.32 -7.24 4.96
C ASP A 313 20.50 -6.59 3.87
N LEU A 314 19.83 -5.50 4.21
CA LEU A 314 19.13 -4.66 3.23
C LEU A 314 19.97 -3.44 2.87
N VAL A 315 20.06 -3.14 1.57
CA VAL A 315 20.81 -2.01 1.00
C VAL A 315 19.88 -1.19 0.11
N GLY A 316 19.93 0.11 0.23
CA GLY A 316 19.19 1.05 -0.63
C GLY A 316 18.45 2.11 0.15
N GLU A 317 17.21 2.39 -0.21
CA GLU A 317 16.37 3.43 0.38
C GLU A 317 15.22 2.82 1.19
N LYS A 318 14.60 3.66 2.04
CA LYS A 318 13.38 3.29 2.74
C LYS A 318 12.29 2.93 1.73
N THR A 319 11.59 1.82 1.97
CA THR A 319 10.52 1.33 1.09
C THR A 319 9.25 2.17 1.21
N PHE A 320 8.27 1.92 0.35
CA PHE A 320 7.09 2.75 0.19
C PHE A 320 6.19 2.81 1.42
N GLY A 321 5.87 1.67 2.00
CA GLY A 321 4.95 1.57 3.14
C GLY A 321 3.52 1.20 2.72
N GLU A 322 3.34 0.09 2.02
CA GLU A 322 2.06 -0.50 1.66
C GLU A 322 1.88 -1.85 2.35
N GLY A 323 0.86 -1.99 3.18
CA GLY A 323 0.67 -3.23 3.94
C GLY A 323 -0.72 -3.36 4.54
N ALA A 324 -1.74 -2.81 3.87
CA ALA A 324 -3.13 -2.93 4.29
C ALA A 324 -3.83 -4.11 3.61
N GLN A 325 -4.64 -4.84 4.38
CA GLN A 325 -5.62 -5.77 3.86
C GLN A 325 -6.97 -5.07 3.73
N GLN A 326 -7.54 -5.04 2.53
CA GLN A 326 -8.78 -4.38 2.24
C GLN A 326 -9.97 -5.34 2.23
N LYS A 327 -11.16 -4.78 2.49
CA LYS A 327 -12.45 -5.46 2.31
C LYS A 327 -13.47 -4.49 1.72
N THR A 328 -14.25 -4.99 0.77
CA THR A 328 -15.34 -4.24 0.16
C THR A 328 -16.63 -4.47 0.96
N PHE A 329 -17.34 -3.38 1.25
CA PHE A 329 -18.65 -3.36 1.89
C PHE A 329 -19.65 -2.68 0.96
N GLU A 330 -20.67 -3.42 0.52
CA GLU A 330 -21.75 -2.86 -0.29
C GLU A 330 -22.72 -2.06 0.59
N LEU A 331 -23.18 -0.92 0.09
CA LEU A 331 -24.14 -0.05 0.75
C LEU A 331 -25.55 -0.25 0.15
N PRO A 332 -26.62 0.06 0.92
CA PRO A 332 -28.00 -0.18 0.49
C PRO A 332 -28.42 0.62 -0.77
N ASP A 333 -27.76 1.74 -1.03
CA ASP A 333 -27.99 2.60 -2.21
C ASP A 333 -27.25 2.14 -3.47
N GLY A 334 -26.47 1.04 -3.37
CA GLY A 334 -25.67 0.50 -4.45
C GLY A 334 -24.25 1.06 -4.53
N ALA A 335 -23.87 1.98 -3.64
CA ALA A 335 -22.50 2.42 -3.44
C ALA A 335 -21.67 1.35 -2.70
N ALA A 336 -20.38 1.56 -2.56
CA ALA A 336 -19.52 0.66 -1.77
C ALA A 336 -18.37 1.40 -1.08
N LEU A 337 -17.90 0.77 0.00
CA LEU A 337 -16.66 1.13 0.67
C LEU A 337 -15.62 0.04 0.40
N ILE A 338 -14.43 0.43 -0.01
CA ILE A 338 -13.23 -0.39 0.09
C ILE A 338 -12.52 0.12 1.33
N LEU A 339 -12.34 -0.71 2.35
CA LEU A 339 -11.85 -0.28 3.65
C LEU A 339 -10.67 -1.17 4.07
N SER A 340 -9.61 -0.55 4.54
CA SER A 340 -8.48 -1.23 5.17
C SER A 340 -8.93 -1.81 6.52
N ILE A 341 -9.01 -3.13 6.62
CA ILE A 341 -9.54 -3.83 7.80
C ILE A 341 -8.46 -4.43 8.69
N ALA A 342 -7.26 -4.61 8.17
CA ALA A 342 -6.10 -5.11 8.90
C ALA A 342 -4.80 -4.58 8.25
N LYS A 343 -3.71 -4.57 9.03
CA LYS A 343 -2.38 -4.18 8.55
C LYS A 343 -1.39 -5.33 8.78
N TYR A 344 -0.52 -5.52 7.79
CA TYR A 344 0.62 -6.42 7.95
C TYR A 344 1.69 -5.76 8.83
N GLU A 345 2.28 -6.58 9.69
CA GLU A 345 3.36 -6.23 10.58
C GLU A 345 4.58 -7.10 10.30
N SER A 346 5.75 -6.53 10.46
CA SER A 346 7.02 -7.25 10.41
C SER A 346 7.16 -8.21 11.60
N PRO A 347 8.11 -9.15 11.59
CA PRO A 347 8.39 -10.00 12.75
C PRO A 347 8.65 -9.25 14.05
N SER A 348 9.18 -8.03 13.99
CA SER A 348 9.40 -7.17 15.17
C SER A 348 8.16 -6.38 15.62
N GLY A 349 7.02 -6.53 14.94
CA GLY A 349 5.77 -5.84 15.26
C GLY A 349 5.64 -4.43 14.68
N LYS A 350 6.52 -4.05 13.74
CA LYS A 350 6.39 -2.78 13.02
C LYS A 350 5.37 -2.93 11.90
N LYS A 351 4.47 -1.97 11.79
CA LYS A 351 3.50 -1.93 10.69
C LYS A 351 4.20 -1.64 9.37
N LEU A 352 3.87 -2.37 8.32
CA LEU A 352 4.36 -2.07 6.98
C LEU A 352 3.65 -0.84 6.42
N GLN A 353 2.33 -0.74 6.65
CA GLN A 353 1.52 0.38 6.17
C GLN A 353 2.01 1.69 6.77
N ASP A 354 2.29 2.68 5.92
CA ASP A 354 2.78 4.03 6.21
C ASP A 354 4.22 4.10 6.78
N GLU A 355 4.72 3.01 7.39
CA GLU A 355 6.05 2.99 8.00
C GLU A 355 7.13 2.48 7.04
N GLY A 356 6.80 1.49 6.17
CA GLY A 356 7.76 0.86 5.29
C GLY A 356 8.92 0.17 6.02
N VAL A 357 9.90 -0.31 5.25
CA VAL A 357 11.10 -0.97 5.75
C VAL A 357 12.31 -0.06 5.54
N THR A 358 13.03 0.22 6.61
CA THR A 358 14.28 0.99 6.53
C THR A 358 15.47 0.03 6.41
N PRO A 359 16.26 0.09 5.32
CA PRO A 359 17.40 -0.79 5.16
C PRO A 359 18.50 -0.47 6.17
N GLY A 360 19.29 -1.49 6.55
CA GLY A 360 20.43 -1.33 7.45
C GLY A 360 21.60 -0.55 6.80
N VAL A 361 21.67 -0.52 5.47
CA VAL A 361 22.68 0.24 4.71
C VAL A 361 21.97 1.17 3.76
N LEU A 362 21.88 2.44 4.16
CA LEU A 362 21.26 3.49 3.36
C LEU A 362 22.18 3.90 2.22
N VAL A 363 21.66 3.84 0.98
CA VAL A 363 22.32 4.30 -0.25
C VAL A 363 21.26 4.96 -1.12
N ALA A 364 21.39 6.25 -1.36
CA ALA A 364 20.46 7.00 -2.21
C ALA A 364 20.55 6.53 -3.67
N SER A 365 19.43 6.65 -4.40
CA SER A 365 19.43 6.42 -5.85
C SER A 365 20.21 7.52 -6.58
N ASN A 366 20.75 7.21 -7.75
CA ASN A 366 21.48 8.20 -8.55
C ASN A 366 20.61 9.36 -9.04
N VAL A 367 19.28 9.15 -9.11
CA VAL A 367 18.30 10.20 -9.46
C VAL A 367 18.29 11.31 -8.39
N ASP A 368 18.42 10.93 -7.12
CA ASP A 368 18.46 11.90 -6.01
C ASP A 368 19.82 12.60 -5.91
N GLN A 369 20.91 11.94 -6.28
CA GLN A 369 22.26 12.53 -6.26
C GLN A 369 22.43 13.59 -7.36
N ALA A 370 21.96 13.34 -8.57
CA ALA A 370 21.90 14.35 -9.63
C ALA A 370 21.08 15.58 -9.21
N SER A 371 20.22 15.35 -8.22
CA SER A 371 19.32 16.35 -7.65
C SER A 371 19.94 17.27 -6.62
N ALA A 372 20.97 16.83 -5.92
CA ALA A 372 21.61 17.58 -4.83
C ALA A 372 22.70 18.57 -5.29
N VAL A 373 23.14 18.48 -6.56
CA VAL A 373 24.31 19.22 -7.06
C VAL A 373 23.98 20.61 -7.63
N ASP A 374 22.68 20.94 -7.89
CA ASP A 374 22.31 22.14 -8.64
C ASP A 374 21.69 23.30 -7.84
N GLU A 375 21.67 23.28 -6.49
CA GLU A 375 21.07 24.36 -5.71
C GLU A 375 21.89 25.65 -5.62
N ASP A 376 23.15 25.71 -6.11
CA ASP A 376 24.03 26.88 -5.98
C ASP A 376 24.64 27.41 -7.31
N ALA A 377 24.16 26.97 -8.47
CA ALA A 377 24.64 27.45 -9.75
C ALA A 377 23.87 28.69 -10.21
N THR A 378 24.48 29.87 -10.04
CA THR A 378 24.07 31.10 -10.71
C THR A 378 24.04 30.90 -12.23
N PRO A 379 23.01 31.41 -12.95
CA PRO A 379 22.91 31.24 -14.39
C PRO A 379 23.95 32.07 -15.11
N THR A 380 25.01 31.43 -15.57
CA THR A 380 25.90 32.04 -16.57
C THR A 380 25.56 31.45 -17.93
N GLU A 381 25.01 32.28 -18.80
CA GLU A 381 24.77 31.94 -20.21
C GLU A 381 26.09 31.53 -20.91
N THR A 382 26.30 30.23 -21.04
CA THR A 382 27.24 29.69 -22.01
C THR A 382 26.62 28.44 -22.62
N GLN A 383 26.42 28.45 -23.93
CA GLN A 383 25.94 27.34 -24.73
C GLN A 383 26.72 26.06 -24.37
N ALA A 384 26.14 25.20 -23.61
CA ALA A 384 26.71 23.89 -23.31
C ALA A 384 26.50 22.95 -24.50
N ALA A 385 27.58 22.37 -24.98
CA ALA A 385 27.56 21.24 -25.91
C ALA A 385 26.75 20.10 -25.31
N PRO A 386 26.11 19.24 -26.13
CA PRO A 386 25.26 18.12 -25.61
C PRO A 386 26.15 17.26 -24.70
N ALA A 387 25.72 17.16 -23.45
CA ALA A 387 26.39 16.32 -22.45
C ALA A 387 26.40 14.87 -22.96
N LYS A 388 27.58 14.27 -23.04
CA LYS A 388 27.71 12.83 -23.29
C LYS A 388 26.93 12.08 -22.18
N PRO A 389 26.19 11.02 -22.54
CA PRO A 389 25.50 10.19 -21.51
C PRO A 389 26.57 9.69 -20.54
N SER A 390 26.57 10.19 -19.33
CA SER A 390 27.37 9.62 -18.25
C SER A 390 26.79 8.25 -17.94
N VAL A 391 27.62 7.20 -18.01
CA VAL A 391 27.25 5.89 -17.48
C VAL A 391 27.09 6.07 -15.98
N THR A 392 25.85 6.20 -15.53
CA THR A 392 25.53 6.27 -14.11
C THR A 392 25.79 4.90 -13.50
N VAL A 393 26.79 4.84 -12.61
CA VAL A 393 27.09 3.60 -11.85
C VAL A 393 25.97 3.36 -10.87
N ASP A 394 25.36 2.17 -10.88
CA ASP A 394 24.38 1.77 -9.85
C ASP A 394 25.11 1.59 -8.51
N GLU A 395 25.10 2.64 -7.68
CA GLU A 395 25.81 2.66 -6.39
C GLU A 395 25.19 1.67 -5.38
N GLN A 396 23.86 1.49 -5.42
CA GLN A 396 23.18 0.52 -4.57
C GLN A 396 23.64 -0.91 -4.90
N LEU A 397 23.64 -1.26 -6.19
CA LEU A 397 24.15 -2.55 -6.66
C LEU A 397 25.63 -2.74 -6.31
N SER A 398 26.44 -1.73 -6.56
CA SER A 398 27.88 -1.76 -6.26
C SER A 398 28.15 -1.98 -4.78
N LYS A 399 27.38 -1.31 -3.90
CA LYS A 399 27.47 -1.47 -2.45
C LYS A 399 27.05 -2.87 -1.99
N ALA A 400 25.95 -3.39 -2.54
CA ALA A 400 25.46 -4.73 -2.25
C ALA A 400 26.45 -5.83 -2.66
N LEU A 401 27.05 -5.70 -3.84
CA LEU A 401 28.09 -6.63 -4.31
C LEU A 401 29.33 -6.58 -3.40
N ALA A 402 29.77 -5.38 -3.00
CA ALA A 402 30.90 -5.22 -2.09
C ALA A 402 30.63 -5.88 -0.72
N LEU A 403 29.42 -5.75 -0.17
CA LEU A 403 29.03 -6.43 1.06
C LEU A 403 29.05 -7.95 0.91
N LEU A 404 28.50 -8.48 -0.18
CA LEU A 404 28.52 -9.92 -0.45
C LEU A 404 29.94 -10.45 -0.63
N LYS A 405 30.85 -9.73 -1.27
CA LYS A 405 32.26 -10.14 -1.40
C LYS A 405 32.90 -10.42 -0.04
N ASN A 406 32.64 -9.55 0.94
CA ASN A 406 33.24 -9.62 2.28
C ASN A 406 32.59 -10.67 3.19
N LYS A 407 31.43 -11.22 2.85
CA LYS A 407 30.80 -12.30 3.63
C LYS A 407 31.47 -13.65 3.28
N ALA A 408 31.79 -14.44 4.29
CA ALA A 408 32.20 -15.83 4.08
C ALA A 408 31.06 -16.63 3.41
N ALA A 409 31.43 -17.54 2.51
CA ALA A 409 30.45 -18.38 1.79
C ALA A 409 30.10 -19.62 2.62
#